data_808af277303f5b32d0a7f4a446c16b8b
#
_entry.id   808af277303f5b32d0a7f4a446c16b8b
#
_cell.length_a   1.000
_cell.length_b   1.000
_cell.length_c   1.000
_cell.angle_alpha   90.00
_cell.angle_beta   90.00
_cell.angle_gamma   90.00
#
_symmetry.space_group_name_H-M   'P 1'
#
loop_
_entity.id
_entity.type
_entity.pdbx_description
1 polymer ?
#
loop_
_entity_poly.entity_id
_entity_poly.type
_entity_poly.pdbx_seq_one_letter_code
_entity_poly.pdbx_strand_id
1 'polypeptide(L)'
;LFNFTDVAFSPVMAPVVSAAEVEAIPADIPLSGDCDLDWIIYRAGEKAGIDPRFIHAVIKQESKYDSKAVSPVGARGLMQMMPATAERFGLKDPFDPAANVEAGTKYLKWLLKRFDGDVSLALAGYNAGEGAVDKYKGVPPYTETQNYVKKIVSNYGKTYHPVLSPDDAKLAFHLDAVESSTVAADSDTVSAGL
;
A
#
# COMPACT_ATOMS: atom_id res chain seq x y z
N LEU A 1 -10.60 -34.50 -38.95
CA LEU A 1 -10.09 -34.90 -37.65
C LEU A 1 -8.97 -33.94 -37.27
N PHE A 2 -9.30 -32.85 -36.56
CA PHE A 2 -8.30 -31.97 -35.97
C PHE A 2 -8.15 -32.35 -34.49
N ASN A 3 -6.97 -32.86 -34.13
CA ASN A 3 -6.57 -33.12 -32.77
C ASN A 3 -6.21 -31.78 -32.14
N PHE A 4 -7.00 -31.31 -31.20
CA PHE A 4 -6.62 -30.30 -30.19
C PHE A 4 -5.78 -31.00 -29.14
N THR A 5 -4.46 -30.91 -29.23
CA THR A 5 -3.55 -31.28 -28.17
C THR A 5 -3.63 -30.24 -27.05
N ASP A 6 -3.88 -30.74 -25.84
CA ASP A 6 -3.89 -30.04 -24.57
C ASP A 6 -2.72 -29.05 -24.44
N VAL A 7 -3.03 -27.76 -24.46
CA VAL A 7 -2.14 -26.77 -23.92
C VAL A 7 -2.34 -26.79 -22.42
N ALA A 8 -1.47 -27.48 -21.71
CA ALA A 8 -1.41 -27.47 -20.26
C ALA A 8 -1.19 -26.03 -19.80
N PHE A 9 -2.21 -25.42 -19.24
CA PHE A 9 -2.12 -24.12 -18.55
C PHE A 9 -1.35 -24.36 -17.25
N SER A 10 -0.04 -24.15 -17.29
CA SER A 10 0.75 -24.08 -16.06
C SER A 10 0.29 -22.85 -15.29
N PRO A 11 -0.18 -23.00 -14.01
CA PRO A 11 -0.45 -21.84 -13.19
C PRO A 11 0.87 -21.08 -13.03
N VAL A 12 0.90 -19.83 -13.47
CA VAL A 12 1.99 -18.91 -13.12
C VAL A 12 1.88 -18.70 -11.62
N MET A 13 2.70 -19.44 -10.88
CA MET A 13 2.84 -19.21 -9.43
C MET A 13 3.36 -17.79 -9.25
N ALA A 14 2.63 -16.99 -8.49
CA ALA A 14 3.14 -15.71 -8.04
C ALA A 14 4.51 -15.94 -7.37
N PRO A 15 5.50 -15.07 -7.59
CA PRO A 15 6.80 -15.22 -6.96
C PRO A 15 6.62 -15.24 -5.45
N VAL A 16 7.07 -16.32 -4.81
CA VAL A 16 7.14 -16.42 -3.35
C VAL A 16 8.23 -15.45 -2.90
N VAL A 17 7.84 -14.43 -2.15
CA VAL A 17 8.76 -13.43 -1.61
C VAL A 17 9.72 -14.11 -0.64
N SER A 18 11.02 -13.91 -0.82
CA SER A 18 12.02 -14.49 0.06
C SER A 18 12.07 -13.76 1.41
N ALA A 19 12.49 -14.48 2.46
CA ALA A 19 12.68 -13.86 3.78
C ALA A 19 13.64 -12.66 3.73
N ALA A 20 14.68 -12.72 2.88
CA ALA A 20 15.62 -11.62 2.68
C ALA A 20 14.97 -10.37 2.06
N GLU A 21 13.96 -10.52 1.20
CA GLU A 21 13.21 -9.39 0.63
C GLU A 21 12.30 -8.75 1.68
N VAL A 22 11.74 -9.53 2.58
CA VAL A 22 10.92 -9.00 3.70
C VAL A 22 11.79 -8.29 4.74
N GLU A 23 12.99 -8.79 5.01
CA GLU A 23 13.97 -8.11 5.88
C GLU A 23 14.44 -6.76 5.33
N ALA A 24 14.26 -6.52 4.02
CA ALA A 24 14.55 -5.24 3.41
C ALA A 24 13.48 -4.15 3.65
N ILE A 25 12.32 -4.49 4.22
CA ILE A 25 11.30 -3.50 4.60
C ILE A 25 11.77 -2.75 5.86
N PRO A 26 11.84 -1.40 5.85
CA PRO A 26 12.20 -0.62 7.02
C PRO A 26 11.37 -0.98 8.25
N ALA A 27 12.02 -1.16 9.40
CA ALA A 27 11.41 -1.69 10.63
C ALA A 27 10.29 -0.81 11.22
N ASP A 28 10.18 0.44 10.81
CA ASP A 28 9.13 1.37 11.22
C ASP A 28 7.88 1.35 10.31
N ILE A 29 7.88 0.51 9.27
CA ILE A 29 6.69 0.25 8.46
C ILE A 29 5.84 -0.81 9.18
N PRO A 30 4.53 -0.56 9.37
CA PRO A 30 3.64 -1.55 9.96
C PRO A 30 3.62 -2.85 9.16
N LEU A 31 3.42 -3.98 9.83
CA LEU A 31 3.27 -5.28 9.20
C LEU A 31 1.84 -5.79 9.37
N SER A 32 1.33 -6.49 8.36
CA SER A 32 0.03 -7.16 8.38
C SER A 32 0.08 -8.51 9.13
N GLY A 33 1.26 -9.12 9.17
CA GLY A 33 1.51 -10.49 9.61
C GLY A 33 1.58 -11.49 8.47
N ASP A 34 1.40 -11.03 7.23
CA ASP A 34 1.58 -11.81 5.99
C ASP A 34 2.72 -11.17 5.20
N CYS A 35 3.86 -11.86 5.12
CA CYS A 35 5.08 -11.35 4.51
C CYS A 35 4.91 -10.99 3.02
N ASP A 36 4.15 -11.79 2.27
CA ASP A 36 3.90 -11.52 0.85
C ASP A 36 3.06 -10.25 0.68
N LEU A 37 2.05 -10.07 1.53
CA LEU A 37 1.22 -8.87 1.52
C LEU A 37 2.02 -7.62 1.93
N ASP A 38 2.86 -7.73 2.95
CA ASP A 38 3.70 -6.62 3.41
C ASP A 38 4.66 -6.16 2.31
N TRP A 39 5.25 -7.11 1.58
CA TRP A 39 6.08 -6.82 0.41
C TRP A 39 5.29 -6.17 -0.74
N ILE A 40 4.08 -6.66 -1.04
CA ILE A 40 3.18 -6.07 -2.03
C ILE A 40 2.89 -4.60 -1.69
N ILE A 41 2.54 -4.31 -0.43
CA ILE A 41 2.22 -2.96 0.03
C ILE A 41 3.46 -2.05 -0.07
N TYR A 42 4.61 -2.52 0.40
CA TYR A 42 5.87 -1.81 0.33
C TYR A 42 6.23 -1.42 -1.12
N ARG A 43 6.22 -2.40 -2.03
CA ARG A 43 6.53 -2.19 -3.45
C ARG A 43 5.53 -1.29 -4.16
N ALA A 44 4.25 -1.38 -3.82
CA ALA A 44 3.23 -0.49 -4.37
C ALA A 44 3.48 0.97 -3.95
N GLY A 45 3.85 1.21 -2.70
CA GLY A 45 4.22 2.52 -2.19
C GLY A 45 5.44 3.09 -2.88
N GLU A 46 6.52 2.32 -2.94
CA GLU A 46 7.77 2.68 -3.60
C GLU A 46 7.52 3.07 -5.07
N LYS A 47 6.85 2.20 -5.84
CA LYS A 47 6.53 2.41 -7.26
C LYS A 47 5.63 3.63 -7.50
N ALA A 48 4.70 3.88 -6.60
CA ALA A 48 3.76 5.00 -6.72
C ALA A 48 4.29 6.31 -6.14
N GLY A 49 5.34 6.31 -5.34
CA GLY A 49 5.79 7.47 -4.57
C GLY A 49 4.83 7.82 -3.43
N ILE A 50 4.23 6.80 -2.81
CA ILE A 50 3.32 6.91 -1.67
C ILE A 50 3.96 6.23 -0.46
N ASP A 51 3.89 6.86 0.71
CA ASP A 51 4.38 6.27 1.96
C ASP A 51 3.66 4.94 2.24
N PRO A 52 4.37 3.80 2.31
CA PRO A 52 3.74 2.50 2.59
C PRO A 52 2.96 2.48 3.91
N ARG A 53 3.35 3.30 4.89
CA ARG A 53 2.64 3.45 6.18
C ARG A 53 1.23 3.98 5.98
N PHE A 54 1.05 4.88 5.00
CA PHE A 54 -0.27 5.40 4.63
C PHE A 54 -1.13 4.31 3.98
N ILE A 55 -0.56 3.52 3.06
CA ILE A 55 -1.28 2.40 2.42
C ILE A 55 -1.71 1.36 3.47
N HIS A 56 -0.81 0.99 4.40
CA HIS A 56 -1.14 0.10 5.52
C HIS A 56 -2.31 0.63 6.37
N ALA A 57 -2.31 1.93 6.70
CA ALA A 57 -3.38 2.53 7.50
C ALA A 57 -4.74 2.47 6.78
N VAL A 58 -4.77 2.65 5.46
CA VAL A 58 -5.97 2.51 4.63
C VAL A 58 -6.43 1.05 4.59
N ILE A 59 -5.57 0.10 4.22
CA ILE A 59 -5.94 -1.33 4.13
C ILE A 59 -6.44 -1.86 5.48
N LYS A 60 -5.79 -1.49 6.58
CA LYS A 60 -6.22 -1.86 7.93
C LYS A 60 -7.64 -1.39 8.24
N GLN A 61 -8.02 -0.18 7.79
CA GLN A 61 -9.36 0.37 7.99
C GLN A 61 -10.38 -0.27 7.04
N GLU A 62 -10.00 -0.54 5.79
CA GLU A 62 -10.90 -1.05 4.75
C GLU A 62 -11.27 -2.52 4.94
N SER A 63 -10.28 -3.38 5.12
CA SER A 63 -10.48 -4.84 5.11
C SER A 63 -9.87 -5.56 6.31
N LYS A 64 -9.08 -4.88 7.15
CA LYS A 64 -8.22 -5.53 8.16
C LYS A 64 -7.30 -6.59 7.56
N TYR A 65 -6.81 -6.32 6.35
CA TYR A 65 -5.95 -7.20 5.54
C TYR A 65 -6.65 -8.45 4.96
N ASP A 66 -7.99 -8.49 4.95
CA ASP A 66 -8.74 -9.57 4.29
C ASP A 66 -8.83 -9.31 2.77
N SER A 67 -8.07 -10.09 1.98
CA SER A 67 -8.06 -9.99 0.52
C SER A 67 -9.39 -10.42 -0.13
N LYS A 68 -10.25 -11.14 0.60
CA LYS A 68 -11.56 -11.62 0.13
C LYS A 68 -12.72 -10.79 0.66
N ALA A 69 -12.45 -9.69 1.36
CA ALA A 69 -13.48 -8.82 1.92
C ALA A 69 -14.44 -8.30 0.85
N VAL A 70 -15.75 -8.34 1.16
CA VAL A 70 -16.82 -7.78 0.34
C VAL A 70 -17.75 -6.98 1.23
N SER A 71 -17.97 -5.70 0.91
CA SER A 71 -18.91 -4.88 1.65
C SER A 71 -20.35 -5.06 1.16
N PRO A 72 -21.36 -4.72 1.98
CA PRO A 72 -22.77 -4.76 1.57
C PRO A 72 -23.09 -3.91 0.33
N VAL A 73 -22.31 -2.87 0.07
CA VAL A 73 -22.45 -1.97 -1.09
C VAL A 73 -21.60 -2.37 -2.30
N GLY A 74 -20.89 -3.52 -2.22
CA GLY A 74 -20.16 -4.10 -3.34
C GLY A 74 -18.70 -3.66 -3.48
N ALA A 75 -18.12 -3.00 -2.48
CA ALA A 75 -16.67 -2.76 -2.44
C ALA A 75 -15.93 -4.09 -2.18
N ARG A 76 -14.74 -4.26 -2.78
CA ARG A 76 -14.07 -5.57 -2.82
C ARG A 76 -12.56 -5.49 -2.55
N GLY A 77 -12.05 -6.53 -1.88
CA GLY A 77 -10.63 -6.80 -1.66
C GLY A 77 -9.99 -5.90 -0.59
N LEU A 78 -8.66 -5.94 -0.53
CA LEU A 78 -7.84 -5.30 0.50
C LEU A 78 -8.14 -3.81 0.70
N MET A 79 -8.28 -3.08 -0.40
CA MET A 79 -8.53 -1.63 -0.39
C MET A 79 -9.98 -1.26 -0.71
N GLN A 80 -10.91 -2.22 -0.64
CA GLN A 80 -12.36 -2.05 -0.80
C GLN A 80 -12.72 -1.19 -2.02
N MET A 81 -12.22 -1.61 -3.19
CA MET A 81 -12.46 -0.89 -4.43
C MET A 81 -13.90 -1.09 -4.91
N MET A 82 -14.64 0.02 -5.10
CA MET A 82 -15.96 -0.01 -5.74
C MET A 82 -15.82 -0.35 -7.22
N PRO A 83 -16.77 -1.09 -7.84
CA PRO A 83 -16.65 -1.55 -9.24
C PRO A 83 -16.30 -0.46 -10.24
N ALA A 84 -16.95 0.70 -10.17
CA ALA A 84 -16.67 1.82 -11.08
C ALA A 84 -15.25 2.40 -10.88
N THR A 85 -14.78 2.47 -9.63
CA THR A 85 -13.42 2.92 -9.31
C THR A 85 -12.40 1.86 -9.75
N ALA A 86 -12.68 0.57 -9.54
CA ALA A 86 -11.87 -0.54 -10.00
C ALA A 86 -11.65 -0.48 -11.52
N GLU A 87 -12.71 -0.31 -12.29
CA GLU A 87 -12.65 -0.15 -13.75
C GLU A 87 -11.80 1.06 -14.15
N ARG A 88 -12.03 2.22 -13.54
CA ARG A 88 -11.28 3.47 -13.79
C ARG A 88 -9.77 3.32 -13.58
N PHE A 89 -9.35 2.52 -12.59
CA PHE A 89 -7.94 2.29 -12.26
C PHE A 89 -7.40 0.96 -12.79
N GLY A 90 -8.14 0.27 -13.67
CA GLY A 90 -7.69 -0.90 -14.41
C GLY A 90 -7.64 -2.19 -13.58
N LEU A 91 -8.36 -2.28 -12.46
CA LEU A 91 -8.45 -3.46 -11.61
C LEU A 91 -9.38 -4.50 -12.25
N LYS A 92 -8.81 -5.62 -12.71
CA LYS A 92 -9.57 -6.72 -13.34
C LYS A 92 -10.06 -7.75 -12.32
N ASP A 93 -9.17 -8.21 -11.43
CA ASP A 93 -9.51 -9.11 -10.34
C ASP A 93 -9.37 -8.37 -8.99
N PRO A 94 -10.50 -7.99 -8.35
CA PRO A 94 -10.46 -7.28 -7.08
C PRO A 94 -9.99 -8.14 -5.90
N PHE A 95 -9.87 -9.45 -6.06
CA PHE A 95 -9.41 -10.37 -5.03
C PHE A 95 -7.95 -10.80 -5.20
N ASP A 96 -7.29 -10.37 -6.28
CA ASP A 96 -5.84 -10.46 -6.41
C ASP A 96 -5.17 -9.39 -5.53
N PRO A 97 -4.36 -9.76 -4.52
CA PRO A 97 -3.78 -8.81 -3.58
C PRO A 97 -2.94 -7.73 -4.25
N ALA A 98 -2.07 -8.12 -5.18
CA ALA A 98 -1.16 -7.18 -5.83
C ALA A 98 -1.91 -6.20 -6.73
N ALA A 99 -2.86 -6.70 -7.54
CA ALA A 99 -3.67 -5.86 -8.41
C ALA A 99 -4.56 -4.90 -7.61
N ASN A 100 -5.16 -5.36 -6.50
CA ASN A 100 -6.02 -4.54 -5.65
C ASN A 100 -5.23 -3.41 -4.97
N VAL A 101 -4.09 -3.74 -4.36
CA VAL A 101 -3.21 -2.75 -3.71
C VAL A 101 -2.66 -1.75 -4.74
N GLU A 102 -2.24 -2.21 -5.93
CA GLU A 102 -1.76 -1.30 -6.98
C GLU A 102 -2.85 -0.32 -7.43
N ALA A 103 -4.05 -0.79 -7.71
CA ALA A 103 -5.17 0.06 -8.15
C ALA A 103 -5.63 1.04 -7.06
N GLY A 104 -5.76 0.58 -5.81
CA GLY A 104 -6.11 1.42 -4.67
C GLY A 104 -5.06 2.49 -4.38
N THR A 105 -3.77 2.14 -4.49
CA THR A 105 -2.66 3.08 -4.34
C THR A 105 -2.66 4.14 -5.46
N LYS A 106 -2.96 3.76 -6.70
CA LYS A 106 -3.13 4.72 -7.80
C LYS A 106 -4.28 5.69 -7.53
N TYR A 107 -5.39 5.21 -6.99
CA TYR A 107 -6.52 6.05 -6.62
C TYR A 107 -6.15 7.01 -5.47
N LEU A 108 -5.48 6.54 -4.42
CA LEU A 108 -4.96 7.39 -3.35
C LEU A 108 -4.01 8.47 -3.89
N LYS A 109 -3.07 8.11 -4.77
CA LYS A 109 -2.17 9.07 -5.41
C LYS A 109 -2.93 10.13 -6.21
N TRP A 110 -3.94 9.72 -6.95
CA TRP A 110 -4.77 10.64 -7.72
C TRP A 110 -5.51 11.62 -6.81
N LEU A 111 -6.07 11.14 -5.68
CA LEU A 111 -6.74 11.99 -4.69
C LEU A 111 -5.77 12.95 -4.00
N LEU A 112 -4.59 12.48 -3.60
CA LEU A 112 -3.55 13.36 -3.04
C LEU A 112 -3.15 14.46 -4.01
N LYS A 113 -2.98 14.14 -5.31
CA LYS A 113 -2.72 15.16 -6.33
C LYS A 113 -3.86 16.15 -6.47
N ARG A 114 -5.11 15.68 -6.43
CA ARG A 114 -6.29 16.52 -6.54
C ARG A 114 -6.44 17.49 -5.38
N PHE A 115 -6.04 17.09 -4.19
CA PHE A 115 -6.20 17.85 -2.95
C PHE A 115 -4.87 18.34 -2.38
N ASP A 116 -3.89 18.59 -3.24
CA ASP A 116 -2.60 19.20 -2.91
C ASP A 116 -1.88 18.58 -1.71
N GLY A 117 -1.99 17.25 -1.55
CA GLY A 117 -1.36 16.47 -0.49
C GLY A 117 -2.12 16.48 0.85
N ASP A 118 -3.29 17.12 0.93
CA ASP A 118 -4.14 17.04 2.13
C ASP A 118 -4.67 15.61 2.33
N VAL A 119 -4.16 14.95 3.37
CA VAL A 119 -4.50 13.55 3.70
C VAL A 119 -5.98 13.43 4.09
N SER A 120 -6.53 14.42 4.81
CA SER A 120 -7.92 14.37 5.26
C SER A 120 -8.90 14.48 4.08
N LEU A 121 -8.61 15.36 3.13
CA LEU A 121 -9.43 15.51 1.92
C LEU A 121 -9.29 14.31 0.99
N ALA A 122 -8.07 13.77 0.83
CA ALA A 122 -7.83 12.57 0.04
C ALA A 122 -8.59 11.36 0.60
N LEU A 123 -8.55 11.15 1.91
CA LEU A 123 -9.29 10.08 2.59
C LEU A 123 -10.82 10.27 2.51
N ALA A 124 -11.29 11.51 2.65
CA ALA A 124 -12.71 11.83 2.46
C ALA A 124 -13.16 11.54 1.03
N GLY A 125 -12.34 11.87 0.05
CA GLY A 125 -12.57 11.53 -1.36
C GLY A 125 -12.56 10.03 -1.61
N TYR A 126 -11.68 9.30 -0.94
CA TYR A 126 -11.61 7.83 -1.05
C TYR A 126 -12.88 7.16 -0.54
N ASN A 127 -13.37 7.59 0.64
CA ASN A 127 -14.55 6.99 1.29
C ASN A 127 -15.88 7.48 0.71
N ALA A 128 -16.04 8.79 0.50
CA ALA A 128 -17.31 9.41 0.10
C ALA A 128 -17.37 9.81 -1.40
N GLY A 129 -16.26 9.65 -2.11
CA GLY A 129 -16.08 10.15 -3.47
C GLY A 129 -15.63 11.61 -3.51
N GLU A 130 -14.78 11.93 -4.48
CA GLU A 130 -14.23 13.28 -4.68
C GLU A 130 -15.31 14.35 -4.91
N GLY A 131 -16.41 13.96 -5.55
CA GLY A 131 -17.54 14.89 -5.78
C GLY A 131 -18.23 15.35 -4.49
N ALA A 132 -18.23 14.53 -3.43
CA ALA A 132 -18.74 14.96 -2.13
C ALA A 132 -17.80 15.98 -1.48
N VAL A 133 -16.47 15.77 -1.57
CA VAL A 133 -15.48 16.74 -1.08
C VAL A 133 -15.60 18.08 -1.82
N ASP A 134 -15.76 18.06 -3.14
CA ASP A 134 -15.96 19.28 -3.94
C ASP A 134 -17.24 20.02 -3.54
N LYS A 135 -18.33 19.28 -3.37
CA LYS A 135 -19.64 19.85 -2.98
C LYS A 135 -19.59 20.56 -1.63
N TYR A 136 -18.93 19.94 -0.65
CA TYR A 136 -18.85 20.47 0.72
C TYR A 136 -17.61 21.34 0.95
N LYS A 137 -16.72 21.47 -0.05
CA LYS A 137 -15.46 22.20 0.03
C LYS A 137 -14.61 21.80 1.24
N GLY A 138 -14.60 20.50 1.54
CA GLY A 138 -13.95 19.92 2.70
C GLY A 138 -14.43 18.51 2.98
N VAL A 139 -14.07 17.96 4.17
CA VAL A 139 -14.59 16.68 4.62
C VAL A 139 -16.12 16.75 4.75
N PRO A 140 -16.89 15.91 4.01
CA PRO A 140 -18.35 15.95 4.07
C PRO A 140 -18.87 15.70 5.49
N PRO A 141 -20.03 16.27 5.87
CA PRO A 141 -20.61 16.10 7.20
C PRO A 141 -21.30 14.73 7.36
N TYR A 142 -20.70 13.69 6.78
CA TYR A 142 -21.14 12.31 6.94
C TYR A 142 -20.41 11.67 8.10
N THR A 143 -21.12 11.19 9.11
CA THR A 143 -20.54 10.59 10.32
C THR A 143 -19.56 9.47 9.99
N GLU A 144 -19.89 8.63 9.01
CA GLU A 144 -19.04 7.54 8.55
C GLU A 144 -17.71 8.10 8.01
N THR A 145 -17.76 9.05 7.09
CA THR A 145 -16.56 9.64 6.47
C THR A 145 -15.69 10.39 7.47
N GLN A 146 -16.30 11.16 8.38
CA GLN A 146 -15.57 11.84 9.45
C GLN A 146 -14.83 10.87 10.37
N ASN A 147 -15.49 9.78 10.77
CA ASN A 147 -14.88 8.72 11.57
C ASN A 147 -13.77 7.97 10.82
N TYR A 148 -13.98 7.70 9.53
CA TYR A 148 -13.00 7.08 8.65
C TYR A 148 -11.72 7.91 8.57
N VAL A 149 -11.83 9.20 8.23
CA VAL A 149 -10.72 10.14 8.16
C VAL A 149 -9.98 10.20 9.50
N LYS A 150 -10.71 10.42 10.62
CA LYS A 150 -10.11 10.51 11.95
C LYS A 150 -9.31 9.27 12.33
N LYS A 151 -9.83 8.08 12.06
CA LYS A 151 -9.15 6.82 12.39
C LYS A 151 -7.86 6.63 11.59
N ILE A 152 -7.90 6.90 10.27
CA ILE A 152 -6.71 6.70 9.43
C ILE A 152 -5.66 7.77 9.71
N VAL A 153 -6.04 9.04 9.85
CA VAL A 153 -5.11 10.12 10.23
C VAL A 153 -4.44 9.81 11.58
N SER A 154 -5.20 9.31 12.56
CA SER A 154 -4.64 8.90 13.87
C SER A 154 -3.64 7.73 13.72
N ASN A 155 -3.91 6.76 12.86
CA ASN A 155 -3.02 5.61 12.64
C ASN A 155 -1.77 5.97 11.83
N TYR A 156 -1.92 6.83 10.82
CA TYR A 156 -0.84 7.27 9.95
C TYR A 156 0.04 8.34 10.62
N GLY A 157 -0.55 9.18 11.48
CA GLY A 157 0.16 10.22 12.22
C GLY A 157 0.52 11.48 11.43
N LYS A 158 0.08 11.59 10.15
CA LYS A 158 0.36 12.74 9.28
C LYS A 158 -0.93 13.28 8.65
N THR A 159 -1.02 14.61 8.51
CA THR A 159 -2.14 15.31 7.86
C THR A 159 -1.81 15.77 6.44
N TYR A 160 -0.54 15.68 6.07
CA TYR A 160 -0.02 16.05 4.75
C TYR A 160 0.86 14.91 4.21
N HIS A 161 0.70 14.63 2.93
CA HIS A 161 1.52 13.69 2.18
C HIS A 161 2.00 14.36 0.89
N PRO A 162 3.31 14.58 0.70
CA PRO A 162 3.83 15.20 -0.50
C PRO A 162 3.58 14.31 -1.72
N VAL A 163 3.31 14.92 -2.85
CA VAL A 163 3.16 14.20 -4.13
C VAL A 163 4.52 14.18 -4.82
N LEU A 164 5.23 13.08 -4.65
CA LEU A 164 6.62 12.92 -5.06
C LEU A 164 6.76 11.97 -6.27
N SER A 165 7.92 12.06 -6.95
CA SER A 165 8.38 10.98 -7.81
C SER A 165 8.74 9.75 -6.97
N PRO A 166 8.81 8.53 -7.57
CA PRO A 166 9.25 7.34 -6.83
C PRO A 166 10.64 7.50 -6.17
N ASP A 167 11.59 8.14 -6.86
CA ASP A 167 12.94 8.32 -6.35
C ASP A 167 13.00 9.33 -5.19
N ASP A 168 12.29 10.46 -5.31
CA ASP A 168 12.18 11.43 -4.22
C ASP A 168 11.45 10.83 -2.99
N ALA A 169 10.48 9.97 -3.23
CA ALA A 169 9.70 9.30 -2.18
C ALA A 169 10.58 8.32 -1.38
N LYS A 170 11.51 7.61 -2.02
CA LYS A 170 12.46 6.74 -1.32
C LYS A 170 13.24 7.50 -0.27
N LEU A 171 13.78 8.67 -0.64
CA LEU A 171 14.51 9.53 0.28
C LEU A 171 13.58 10.12 1.36
N ALA A 172 12.44 10.70 0.95
CA ALA A 172 11.54 11.40 1.86
C ALA A 172 10.88 10.48 2.90
N PHE A 173 10.65 9.22 2.54
CA PHE A 173 10.00 8.24 3.42
C PHE A 173 10.97 7.21 4.00
N HIS A 174 12.28 7.37 3.76
CA HIS A 174 13.33 6.46 4.23
C HIS A 174 13.03 5.00 3.85
N LEU A 175 12.76 4.78 2.56
CA LEU A 175 12.41 3.45 2.05
C LEU A 175 13.64 2.61 1.65
N ASP A 176 14.84 3.16 1.66
CA ASP A 176 16.04 2.38 1.41
C ASP A 176 16.25 1.40 2.57
N ALA A 177 16.49 0.15 2.23
CA ALA A 177 16.90 -0.84 3.22
C ALA A 177 18.12 -0.32 3.98
N VAL A 178 18.06 -0.35 5.31
CA VAL A 178 19.22 -0.06 6.12
C VAL A 178 20.26 -1.14 5.79
N GLU A 179 21.29 -0.79 5.01
CA GLU A 179 22.45 -1.65 4.86
C GLU A 179 22.92 -2.00 6.28
N SER A 180 22.77 -3.27 6.65
CA SER A 180 23.30 -3.76 7.90
C SER A 180 24.80 -3.49 7.88
N SER A 181 25.23 -2.45 8.59
CA SER A 181 26.64 -2.19 8.85
C SER A 181 27.15 -3.41 9.62
N THR A 182 27.74 -4.34 8.89
CA THR A 182 28.58 -5.37 9.45
C THR A 182 29.74 -4.64 10.14
N VAL A 183 29.60 -4.46 11.44
CA VAL A 183 30.71 -4.09 12.30
C VAL A 183 31.68 -5.28 12.20
N ALA A 184 32.71 -5.10 11.38
CA ALA A 184 33.84 -6.00 11.39
C ALA A 184 34.45 -5.93 12.80
N ALA A 185 34.25 -7.00 13.56
CA ALA A 185 34.99 -7.21 14.80
C ALA A 185 36.44 -7.44 14.41
N ASP A 186 37.26 -6.40 14.54
CA ASP A 186 38.71 -6.50 14.55
C ASP A 186 39.12 -7.41 15.72
N SER A 187 39.43 -8.63 15.40
CA SER A 187 40.12 -9.55 16.31
C SER A 187 41.61 -9.22 16.27
N ASP A 188 42.02 -8.23 17.04
CA ASP A 188 43.40 -8.04 17.39
C ASP A 188 43.85 -9.20 18.28
N THR A 189 44.46 -10.20 17.65
CA THR A 189 45.30 -11.18 18.32
C THR A 189 46.60 -10.53 18.73
N VAL A 190 46.66 -10.11 19.97
CA VAL A 190 47.94 -9.78 20.60
C VAL A 190 48.65 -11.10 20.89
N SER A 191 49.61 -11.41 20.05
CA SER A 191 50.65 -12.41 20.35
C SER A 191 51.64 -11.77 21.32
N ALA A 192 51.64 -12.21 22.58
CA ALA A 192 52.72 -11.97 23.50
C ALA A 192 53.63 -13.20 23.51
N GLY A 193 54.83 -13.06 22.95
CA GLY A 193 55.90 -14.00 23.15
C GLY A 193 56.53 -13.83 24.52
N LEU A 194 56.86 -14.94 25.12
CA LEU A 194 58.11 -15.28 25.79
C LEU A 194 58.02 -16.68 26.35
#